data_f476ecca8cb77473c3e830f7c8df6dd7
#
_entry.id   f476ecca8cb77473c3e830f7c8df6dd7
#
_cell.length_a   1.000
_cell.length_b   1.000
_cell.length_c   1.000
_cell.angle_alpha   90.00
_cell.angle_beta   90.00
_cell.angle_gamma   90.00
#
_symmetry.space_group_name_H-M   'P 1'
#
loop_
_entity.id
_entity.type
_entity.pdbx_description
1 polymer ?
#
loop_
_entity_poly.entity_id
_entity_poly.type
_entity_poly.pdbx_seq_one_letter_code
_entity_poly.pdbx_strand_id
1 'polypeptide(L)'
;MSQITDPRDRLIVALDLADVEAARALVDRIGDAATFYKIGYRLGYNGGLAFARELTGRGLKVFLDLKLHDIGNTVEEGVRAVAGLGASFLTVHAYPQTMRAAVRGRSGDLKILAVTVLTSYDEADAREAGYALPVAEMVAKRSGQAREIGIDGIVCSAAEAVAVRGIVGPDRLIVTPGIRPAGSDLGDQKRVLTPGEARRAGIDHVVVGRPITGAADPRAVARAIVGEMEAA
;
A
#
# COMPACT_ATOMS: atom_id res chain seq x y z
N MET A 1 15.04 -7.98 -7.93
CA MET A 1 13.74 -7.43 -8.36
C MET A 1 12.68 -8.46 -8.03
N SER A 2 11.70 -8.11 -7.20
CA SER A 2 10.54 -8.99 -6.98
C SER A 2 9.90 -9.23 -8.35
N GLN A 3 9.82 -10.49 -8.78
CA GLN A 3 9.23 -10.81 -10.07
C GLN A 3 7.71 -10.70 -9.94
N ILE A 4 7.17 -9.51 -10.21
CA ILE A 4 5.73 -9.35 -10.44
C ILE A 4 5.48 -9.90 -11.85
N THR A 5 4.90 -11.10 -11.92
CA THR A 5 4.68 -11.83 -13.17
C THR A 5 3.41 -11.36 -13.89
N ASP A 6 2.40 -10.95 -13.14
CA ASP A 6 1.17 -10.38 -13.69
C ASP A 6 1.23 -8.84 -13.56
N PRO A 7 1.24 -8.09 -14.66
CA PRO A 7 1.32 -6.63 -14.61
C PRO A 7 0.14 -5.99 -13.86
N ARG A 8 -1.03 -6.64 -13.81
CA ARG A 8 -2.20 -6.17 -13.05
C ARG A 8 -1.93 -6.10 -11.54
N ASP A 9 -0.98 -6.91 -11.05
CA ASP A 9 -0.58 -6.89 -9.63
C ASP A 9 0.14 -5.60 -9.23
N ARG A 10 0.64 -4.82 -10.21
CA ARG A 10 1.25 -3.51 -9.93
C ARG A 10 0.23 -2.46 -9.51
N LEU A 11 -1.02 -2.64 -9.90
CA LEU A 11 -2.12 -1.76 -9.52
C LEU A 11 -2.83 -2.33 -8.29
N ILE A 12 -2.86 -1.57 -7.20
CA ILE A 12 -3.67 -1.84 -6.02
C ILE A 12 -4.82 -0.85 -5.98
N VAL A 13 -6.06 -1.33 -6.13
CA VAL A 13 -7.25 -0.48 -6.08
C VAL A 13 -7.67 -0.26 -4.63
N ALA A 14 -7.72 0.99 -4.17
CA ALA A 14 -8.14 1.33 -2.82
C ALA A 14 -9.68 1.35 -2.71
N LEU A 15 -10.23 0.42 -1.92
CA LEU A 15 -11.67 0.30 -1.65
C LEU A 15 -12.06 1.16 -0.43
N ASP A 16 -11.82 2.48 -0.51
CA ASP A 16 -12.15 3.41 0.56
C ASP A 16 -13.64 3.85 0.47
N LEU A 17 -14.56 2.86 0.36
CA LEU A 17 -16.01 3.02 0.19
C LEU A 17 -16.76 2.92 1.52
N ALA A 18 -18.03 3.29 1.51
CA ALA A 18 -18.84 3.37 2.73
C ALA A 18 -19.15 2.00 3.33
N ASP A 19 -19.39 1.00 2.49
CA ASP A 19 -19.83 -0.32 2.87
C ASP A 19 -19.33 -1.41 1.92
N VAL A 20 -19.51 -2.66 2.32
CA VAL A 20 -19.08 -3.84 1.59
C VAL A 20 -19.86 -4.03 0.30
N GLU A 21 -21.14 -3.66 0.24
CA GLU A 21 -21.96 -3.81 -0.96
C GLU A 21 -21.45 -2.93 -2.10
N ALA A 22 -21.18 -1.66 -1.81
CA ALA A 22 -20.56 -0.74 -2.77
C ALA A 22 -19.18 -1.21 -3.21
N ALA A 23 -18.38 -1.76 -2.28
CA ALA A 23 -17.07 -2.30 -2.59
C ALA A 23 -17.15 -3.53 -3.52
N ARG A 24 -18.07 -4.45 -3.24
CA ARG A 24 -18.31 -5.66 -4.07
C ARG A 24 -18.77 -5.26 -5.48
N ALA A 25 -19.74 -4.37 -5.59
CA ALA A 25 -20.21 -3.88 -6.89
C ALA A 25 -19.09 -3.23 -7.70
N LEU A 26 -18.20 -2.47 -7.05
CA LEU A 26 -17.04 -1.88 -7.72
C LEU A 26 -16.05 -2.96 -8.20
N VAL A 27 -15.70 -3.94 -7.36
CA VAL A 27 -14.81 -5.06 -7.73
C VAL A 27 -15.39 -5.81 -8.95
N ASP A 28 -16.70 -6.06 -8.97
CA ASP A 28 -17.37 -6.76 -10.07
C ASP A 28 -17.38 -5.91 -11.37
N ARG A 29 -17.53 -4.59 -11.26
CA ARG A 29 -17.42 -3.67 -12.40
C ARG A 29 -16.01 -3.58 -12.97
N ILE A 30 -14.98 -3.61 -12.12
CA ILE A 30 -13.57 -3.63 -12.55
C ILE A 30 -13.24 -4.97 -13.24
N GLY A 31 -13.79 -6.07 -12.73
CA GLY A 31 -13.62 -7.41 -13.30
C GLY A 31 -12.14 -7.81 -13.39
N ASP A 32 -11.73 -8.27 -14.56
CA ASP A 32 -10.37 -8.76 -14.82
C ASP A 32 -9.30 -7.65 -14.98
N ALA A 33 -9.69 -6.37 -14.95
CA ALA A 33 -8.75 -5.26 -15.14
C ALA A 33 -7.83 -5.03 -13.93
N ALA A 34 -8.19 -5.53 -12.73
CA ALA A 34 -7.35 -5.50 -11.54
C ALA A 34 -7.54 -6.78 -10.72
N THR A 35 -6.46 -7.22 -10.07
CA THR A 35 -6.40 -8.43 -9.26
C THR A 35 -6.08 -8.15 -7.79
N PHE A 36 -5.76 -6.90 -7.44
CA PHE A 36 -5.25 -6.53 -6.14
C PHE A 36 -6.03 -5.35 -5.55
N TYR A 37 -6.57 -5.53 -4.34
CA TYR A 37 -7.46 -4.57 -3.70
C TYR A 37 -6.99 -4.23 -2.29
N LYS A 38 -7.03 -2.93 -1.93
CA LYS A 38 -6.70 -2.44 -0.58
C LYS A 38 -7.97 -2.17 0.22
N ILE A 39 -8.01 -2.70 1.43
CA ILE A 39 -9.01 -2.41 2.45
C ILE A 39 -8.34 -1.62 3.57
N GLY A 40 -8.74 -0.36 3.72
CA GLY A 40 -8.32 0.53 4.79
C GLY A 40 -9.34 0.61 5.93
N TYR A 41 -9.16 1.57 6.85
CA TYR A 41 -9.98 1.71 8.06
C TYR A 41 -11.48 1.81 7.77
N ARG A 42 -11.89 2.66 6.81
CA ARG A 42 -13.30 2.93 6.54
C ARG A 42 -14.08 1.66 6.24
N LEU A 43 -13.59 0.85 5.34
CA LEU A 43 -14.22 -0.42 4.98
C LEU A 43 -13.89 -1.50 6.01
N GLY A 44 -12.68 -1.51 6.56
CA GLY A 44 -12.20 -2.49 7.55
C GLY A 44 -13.11 -2.59 8.76
N TYR A 45 -13.49 -1.43 9.33
CA TYR A 45 -14.40 -1.36 10.49
C TYR A 45 -15.87 -1.61 10.13
N ASN A 46 -16.21 -1.63 8.84
CA ASN A 46 -17.57 -1.86 8.36
C ASN A 46 -17.69 -3.16 7.55
N GLY A 47 -17.21 -4.26 8.14
CA GLY A 47 -17.29 -5.60 7.55
C GLY A 47 -16.15 -5.96 6.58
N GLY A 48 -15.18 -5.07 6.37
CA GLY A 48 -14.10 -5.25 5.39
C GLY A 48 -13.19 -6.45 5.65
N LEU A 49 -13.03 -6.91 6.91
CA LEU A 49 -12.22 -8.10 7.20
C LEU A 49 -12.90 -9.39 6.72
N ALA A 50 -14.22 -9.50 6.82
CA ALA A 50 -14.97 -10.61 6.24
C ALA A 50 -14.93 -10.55 4.71
N PHE A 51 -15.04 -9.34 4.14
CA PHE A 51 -14.92 -9.12 2.70
C PHE A 51 -13.53 -9.43 2.17
N ALA A 52 -12.45 -9.18 2.94
CA ALA A 52 -11.10 -9.60 2.60
C ALA A 52 -11.03 -11.11 2.35
N ARG A 53 -11.66 -11.92 3.22
CA ARG A 53 -11.74 -13.39 3.06
C ARG A 53 -12.56 -13.79 1.84
N GLU A 54 -13.63 -13.06 1.53
CA GLU A 54 -14.40 -13.27 0.29
C GLU A 54 -13.52 -13.04 -0.96
N LEU A 55 -12.78 -11.93 -1.00
CA LEU A 55 -11.90 -11.60 -2.12
C LEU A 55 -10.78 -12.62 -2.29
N THR A 56 -10.12 -13.04 -1.20
CA THR A 56 -9.07 -14.07 -1.26
C THR A 56 -9.63 -15.43 -1.71
N GLY A 57 -10.84 -15.77 -1.31
CA GLY A 57 -11.57 -16.97 -1.78
C GLY A 57 -11.89 -16.93 -3.28
N ARG A 58 -11.97 -15.73 -3.88
CA ARG A 58 -12.11 -15.50 -5.35
C ARG A 58 -10.77 -15.53 -6.09
N GLY A 59 -9.64 -15.78 -5.40
CA GLY A 59 -8.29 -15.75 -5.96
C GLY A 59 -7.73 -14.34 -6.17
N LEU A 60 -8.36 -13.31 -5.58
CA LEU A 60 -7.89 -11.92 -5.63
C LEU A 60 -6.91 -11.64 -4.50
N LYS A 61 -5.93 -10.78 -4.75
CA LYS A 61 -4.97 -10.32 -3.74
C LYS A 61 -5.58 -9.23 -2.88
N VAL A 62 -5.29 -9.28 -1.59
CA VAL A 62 -5.80 -8.30 -0.62
C VAL A 62 -4.66 -7.65 0.15
N PHE A 63 -4.68 -6.35 0.20
CA PHE A 63 -3.83 -5.52 1.03
C PHE A 63 -4.65 -4.93 2.19
N LEU A 64 -4.37 -5.37 3.41
CA LEU A 64 -4.96 -4.80 4.61
C LEU A 64 -4.11 -3.63 5.10
N ASP A 65 -4.59 -2.41 4.81
CA ASP A 65 -3.90 -1.16 5.15
C ASP A 65 -4.35 -0.66 6.53
N LEU A 66 -3.93 -1.38 7.58
CA LEU A 66 -4.36 -1.18 8.96
C LEU A 66 -3.33 -0.45 9.84
N LYS A 67 -2.11 -0.24 9.33
CA LYS A 67 -1.02 0.49 10.00
C LYS A 67 -0.88 0.13 11.47
N LEU A 68 -0.77 -1.18 11.78
CA LEU A 68 -0.71 -1.66 13.16
C LEU A 68 0.40 -0.95 13.94
N HIS A 69 0.06 -0.49 15.13
CA HIS A 69 1.00 0.11 16.07
C HIS A 69 0.46 -0.04 17.50
N ASP A 70 1.04 -0.97 18.24
CA ASP A 70 0.65 -1.33 19.60
C ASP A 70 1.84 -1.98 20.33
N ILE A 71 1.66 -2.44 21.56
CA ILE A 71 2.66 -3.26 22.26
C ILE A 71 2.97 -4.53 21.46
N GLY A 72 4.22 -5.02 21.59
CA GLY A 72 4.75 -6.06 20.71
C GLY A 72 3.89 -7.31 20.60
N ASN A 73 3.37 -7.83 21.73
CA ASN A 73 2.53 -9.02 21.71
C ASN A 73 1.22 -8.81 20.92
N THR A 74 0.57 -7.67 21.10
CA THR A 74 -0.67 -7.33 20.38
C THR A 74 -0.43 -7.23 18.87
N VAL A 75 0.69 -6.61 18.45
CA VAL A 75 1.07 -6.54 17.04
C VAL A 75 1.32 -7.93 16.47
N GLU A 76 2.09 -8.78 17.17
CA GLU A 76 2.43 -10.13 16.75
C GLU A 76 1.18 -10.99 16.56
N GLU A 77 0.26 -11.00 17.54
CA GLU A 77 -1.00 -11.75 17.44
C GLU A 77 -1.94 -11.17 16.35
N GLY A 78 -1.98 -9.83 16.20
CA GLY A 78 -2.75 -9.18 15.13
C GLY A 78 -2.25 -9.59 13.74
N VAL A 79 -0.95 -9.67 13.55
CA VAL A 79 -0.34 -10.13 12.28
C VAL A 79 -0.68 -11.61 12.02
N ARG A 80 -0.62 -12.49 13.04
CA ARG A 80 -1.04 -13.91 12.90
C ARG A 80 -2.49 -14.02 12.49
N ALA A 81 -3.37 -13.23 13.10
CA ALA A 81 -4.79 -13.23 12.75
C ALA A 81 -5.03 -12.81 11.29
N VAL A 82 -4.32 -11.77 10.82
CA VAL A 82 -4.39 -11.30 9.43
C VAL A 82 -3.84 -12.35 8.45
N ALA A 83 -2.74 -13.03 8.79
CA ALA A 83 -2.21 -14.12 7.96
C ALA A 83 -3.27 -15.21 7.71
N GLY A 84 -4.09 -15.52 8.72
CA GLY A 84 -5.20 -16.47 8.62
C GLY A 84 -6.36 -16.02 7.71
N LEU A 85 -6.38 -14.76 7.25
CA LEU A 85 -7.35 -14.26 6.26
C LEU A 85 -6.89 -14.49 4.81
N GLY A 86 -5.66 -14.92 4.57
CA GLY A 86 -5.08 -15.06 3.24
C GLY A 86 -4.66 -13.72 2.60
N ALA A 87 -4.52 -12.65 3.39
CA ALA A 87 -4.09 -11.37 2.89
C ALA A 87 -2.66 -11.44 2.32
N SER A 88 -2.43 -10.71 1.22
CA SER A 88 -1.11 -10.62 0.59
C SER A 88 -0.21 -9.59 1.27
N PHE A 89 -0.78 -8.43 1.67
CA PHE A 89 -0.05 -7.34 2.32
C PHE A 89 -0.77 -6.88 3.59
N LEU A 90 0.05 -6.47 4.58
CA LEU A 90 -0.40 -5.79 5.79
C LEU A 90 0.56 -4.63 6.11
N THR A 91 0.02 -3.46 6.44
CA THR A 91 0.85 -2.35 6.93
C THR A 91 1.01 -2.34 8.44
N VAL A 92 2.21 -1.97 8.86
CA VAL A 92 2.54 -1.56 10.22
C VAL A 92 3.26 -0.22 10.20
N HIS A 93 3.23 0.55 11.29
CA HIS A 93 4.09 1.73 11.40
C HIS A 93 5.56 1.34 11.57
N ALA A 94 6.47 2.09 10.95
CA ALA A 94 7.91 1.82 10.91
C ALA A 94 8.63 2.18 12.23
N TYR A 95 8.11 1.68 13.36
CA TYR A 95 8.81 1.72 14.64
C TYR A 95 9.51 0.38 14.88
N PRO A 96 10.79 0.36 15.30
CA PRO A 96 11.59 -0.86 15.40
C PRO A 96 10.94 -1.98 16.22
N GLN A 97 10.29 -1.65 17.35
CA GLN A 97 9.60 -2.63 18.17
C GLN A 97 8.40 -3.24 17.44
N THR A 98 7.57 -2.39 16.80
CA THR A 98 6.40 -2.81 16.02
C THR A 98 6.82 -3.70 14.85
N MET A 99 7.84 -3.28 14.08
CA MET A 99 8.35 -4.04 12.93
C MET A 99 8.88 -5.43 13.36
N ARG A 100 9.67 -5.51 14.44
CA ARG A 100 10.16 -6.80 14.96
C ARG A 100 9.03 -7.73 15.38
N ALA A 101 8.00 -7.21 16.04
CA ALA A 101 6.81 -7.98 16.40
C ALA A 101 6.05 -8.47 15.16
N ALA A 102 5.88 -7.62 14.17
CA ALA A 102 5.21 -7.98 12.93
C ALA A 102 5.95 -9.10 12.16
N VAL A 103 7.28 -9.04 12.11
CA VAL A 103 8.10 -10.09 11.47
C VAL A 103 7.93 -11.43 12.20
N ARG A 104 7.84 -11.45 13.54
CA ARG A 104 7.60 -12.69 14.29
C ARG A 104 6.20 -13.27 14.07
N GLY A 105 5.19 -12.41 13.92
CA GLY A 105 3.81 -12.85 13.66
C GLY A 105 3.54 -13.26 12.22
N ARG A 106 4.43 -12.90 11.29
CA ARG A 106 4.28 -13.19 9.85
C ARG A 106 4.32 -14.69 9.57
N SER A 107 3.40 -15.15 8.72
CA SER A 107 3.36 -16.55 8.25
C SER A 107 2.76 -16.65 6.84
N GLY A 108 3.00 -17.77 6.17
CA GLY A 108 2.56 -18.00 4.79
C GLY A 108 3.13 -16.96 3.82
N ASP A 109 2.30 -16.52 2.88
CA ASP A 109 2.68 -15.55 1.83
C ASP A 109 2.45 -14.10 2.22
N LEU A 110 2.00 -13.82 3.46
CA LEU A 110 1.75 -12.48 3.96
C LEU A 110 3.06 -11.67 3.97
N LYS A 111 3.07 -10.52 3.30
CA LYS A 111 4.17 -9.55 3.32
C LYS A 111 3.82 -8.36 4.21
N ILE A 112 4.76 -7.99 5.05
CA ILE A 112 4.63 -6.83 5.94
C ILE A 112 5.24 -5.60 5.28
N LEU A 113 4.46 -4.53 5.18
CA LEU A 113 4.88 -3.24 4.66
C LEU A 113 4.99 -2.23 5.81
N ALA A 114 6.13 -1.56 5.91
CA ALA A 114 6.36 -0.52 6.91
C ALA A 114 5.99 0.86 6.36
N VAL A 115 5.11 1.57 7.04
CA VAL A 115 4.78 2.98 6.76
C VAL A 115 5.80 3.86 7.47
N THR A 116 6.66 4.53 6.72
CA THR A 116 7.77 5.32 7.28
C THR A 116 7.27 6.60 7.95
N VAL A 117 6.76 7.54 7.16
CA VAL A 117 6.04 8.74 7.58
C VAL A 117 4.76 8.77 6.77
N LEU A 118 3.68 9.30 7.33
CA LEU A 118 2.43 9.45 6.57
C LEU A 118 2.67 10.35 5.37
N THR A 119 2.26 9.91 4.18
CA THR A 119 2.55 10.60 2.91
C THR A 119 1.86 11.97 2.78
N SER A 120 0.93 12.28 3.70
CA SER A 120 0.28 13.58 3.85
C SER A 120 1.10 14.58 4.69
N TYR A 121 2.10 14.11 5.47
CA TYR A 121 2.88 14.98 6.33
C TYR A 121 3.81 15.87 5.52
N ASP A 122 3.87 17.14 5.92
CA ASP A 122 4.94 18.06 5.57
C ASP A 122 5.85 18.31 6.80
N GLU A 123 6.82 19.22 6.65
CA GLU A 123 7.78 19.53 7.73
C GLU A 123 7.13 20.18 8.95
N ALA A 124 5.99 20.87 8.80
CA ALA A 124 5.25 21.45 9.91
C ALA A 124 4.53 20.36 10.71
N ASP A 125 3.83 19.46 10.02
CA ASP A 125 3.14 18.31 10.63
C ASP A 125 4.13 17.42 11.39
N ALA A 126 5.32 17.19 10.79
CA ALA A 126 6.35 16.36 11.42
C ALA A 126 6.89 17.00 12.73
N ARG A 127 7.12 18.32 12.72
CA ARG A 127 7.55 19.04 13.94
C ARG A 127 6.46 19.02 15.02
N GLU A 128 5.20 19.26 14.64
CA GLU A 128 4.07 19.22 15.57
C GLU A 128 3.90 17.82 16.18
N ALA A 129 4.13 16.78 15.38
CA ALA A 129 4.14 15.38 15.86
C ALA A 129 5.38 15.03 16.71
N GLY A 130 6.28 15.97 16.97
CA GLY A 130 7.46 15.77 17.80
C GLY A 130 8.62 15.06 17.11
N TYR A 131 8.66 15.01 15.78
CA TYR A 131 9.81 14.44 15.08
C TYR A 131 11.00 15.38 15.12
N ALA A 132 12.14 14.88 15.60
CA ALA A 132 13.38 15.64 15.72
C ALA A 132 14.14 15.78 14.39
N LEU A 133 13.83 14.92 13.41
CA LEU A 133 14.47 14.89 12.09
C LEU A 133 13.51 15.43 11.02
N PRO A 134 14.03 16.06 9.96
CA PRO A 134 13.25 16.36 8.76
C PRO A 134 12.60 15.10 8.18
N VAL A 135 11.48 15.26 7.46
CA VAL A 135 10.70 14.14 6.90
C VAL A 135 11.58 13.19 6.08
N ALA A 136 12.40 13.74 5.17
CA ALA A 136 13.27 12.93 4.31
C ALA A 136 14.28 12.09 5.11
N GLU A 137 14.89 12.67 6.15
CA GLU A 137 15.84 11.96 7.01
C GLU A 137 15.14 10.89 7.87
N MET A 138 13.93 11.18 8.36
CA MET A 138 13.12 10.21 9.09
C MET A 138 12.72 9.04 8.20
N VAL A 139 12.31 9.29 6.96
CA VAL A 139 12.01 8.26 5.96
C VAL A 139 13.23 7.39 5.69
N ALA A 140 14.39 8.00 5.45
CA ALA A 140 15.64 7.28 5.22
C ALA A 140 16.03 6.39 6.41
N LYS A 141 16.00 6.94 7.64
CA LYS A 141 16.28 6.22 8.89
C LYS A 141 15.35 5.02 9.05
N ARG A 142 14.04 5.21 8.92
CA ARG A 142 13.03 4.15 9.08
C ARG A 142 13.13 3.09 8.01
N SER A 143 13.46 3.47 6.77
CA SER A 143 13.69 2.52 5.67
C SER A 143 14.92 1.64 5.93
N GLY A 144 16.02 2.21 6.43
CA GLY A 144 17.20 1.45 6.85
C GLY A 144 16.87 0.46 7.97
N GLN A 145 16.19 0.90 9.02
CA GLN A 145 15.73 0.04 10.11
C GLN A 145 14.81 -1.08 9.64
N ALA A 146 13.88 -0.79 8.71
CA ALA A 146 12.98 -1.80 8.14
C ALA A 146 13.75 -2.88 7.36
N ARG A 147 14.75 -2.47 6.58
CA ARG A 147 15.66 -3.39 5.87
C ARG A 147 16.40 -4.31 6.83
N GLU A 148 17.02 -3.75 7.89
CA GLU A 148 17.78 -4.50 8.89
C GLU A 148 16.90 -5.50 9.66
N ILE A 149 15.66 -5.13 9.99
CA ILE A 149 14.69 -5.97 10.71
C ILE A 149 14.11 -7.08 9.81
N GLY A 150 14.20 -6.94 8.49
CA GLY A 150 13.69 -7.95 7.55
C GLY A 150 12.24 -7.73 7.14
N ILE A 151 11.77 -6.49 7.12
CA ILE A 151 10.47 -6.08 6.57
C ILE A 151 10.47 -6.31 5.06
N ASP A 152 9.32 -6.72 4.49
CA ASP A 152 9.20 -7.10 3.09
C ASP A 152 9.11 -5.90 2.13
N GLY A 153 8.62 -4.75 2.61
CA GLY A 153 8.51 -3.56 1.78
C GLY A 153 8.18 -2.27 2.56
N ILE A 154 8.24 -1.17 1.85
CA ILE A 154 8.04 0.18 2.38
C ILE A 154 6.83 0.83 1.72
N VAL A 155 6.01 1.50 2.52
CA VAL A 155 5.03 2.49 2.02
C VAL A 155 5.64 3.87 2.20
N CYS A 156 5.84 4.58 1.09
CA CYS A 156 6.39 5.95 1.07
C CYS A 156 5.72 6.78 -0.03
N SER A 157 5.94 8.09 -0.01
CA SER A 157 5.47 8.97 -1.07
C SER A 157 6.27 8.76 -2.37
N ALA A 158 5.68 9.20 -3.49
CA ALA A 158 6.33 9.13 -4.80
C ALA A 158 7.67 9.90 -4.84
N ALA A 159 7.75 11.04 -4.14
CA ALA A 159 8.96 11.85 -4.07
C ALA A 159 10.13 11.16 -3.36
N GLU A 160 9.86 10.22 -2.48
CA GLU A 160 10.85 9.51 -1.67
C GLU A 160 11.31 8.20 -2.30
N ALA A 161 10.56 7.68 -3.29
CA ALA A 161 10.73 6.33 -3.82
C ALA A 161 12.16 6.01 -4.30
N VAL A 162 12.80 6.92 -5.03
CA VAL A 162 14.16 6.74 -5.54
C VAL A 162 15.17 6.62 -4.39
N ALA A 163 15.08 7.51 -3.40
CA ALA A 163 15.97 7.48 -2.23
C ALA A 163 15.74 6.21 -1.40
N VAL A 164 14.46 5.84 -1.17
CA VAL A 164 14.08 4.61 -0.47
C VAL A 164 14.60 3.39 -1.20
N ARG A 165 14.49 3.32 -2.54
CA ARG A 165 15.03 2.22 -3.35
C ARG A 165 16.54 2.06 -3.15
N GLY A 166 17.30 3.15 -3.12
CA GLY A 166 18.73 3.13 -2.83
C GLY A 166 19.08 2.54 -1.45
N ILE A 167 18.21 2.76 -0.45
CA ILE A 167 18.40 2.26 0.91
C ILE A 167 18.00 0.80 1.04
N VAL A 168 16.80 0.42 0.56
CA VAL A 168 16.25 -0.92 0.80
C VAL A 168 16.72 -1.97 -0.19
N GLY A 169 17.31 -1.55 -1.30
CA GLY A 169 17.80 -2.43 -2.36
C GLY A 169 16.68 -2.99 -3.26
N PRO A 170 17.03 -3.85 -4.24
CA PRO A 170 16.08 -4.32 -5.25
C PRO A 170 15.10 -5.39 -4.76
N ASP A 171 15.36 -6.03 -3.62
CA ASP A 171 14.60 -7.18 -3.15
C ASP A 171 13.43 -6.80 -2.23
N ARG A 172 13.33 -5.54 -1.84
CA ARG A 172 12.23 -5.03 -1.01
C ARG A 172 11.21 -4.29 -1.86
N LEU A 173 9.94 -4.47 -1.52
CA LEU A 173 8.84 -3.80 -2.23
C LEU A 173 8.78 -2.31 -1.87
N ILE A 174 8.44 -1.49 -2.86
CA ILE A 174 8.03 -0.10 -2.67
C ILE A 174 6.58 0.02 -3.13
N VAL A 175 5.72 0.41 -2.21
CA VAL A 175 4.28 0.61 -2.44
C VAL A 175 3.96 2.08 -2.22
N THR A 176 3.40 2.74 -3.22
CA THR A 176 3.20 4.19 -3.19
C THR A 176 1.74 4.57 -3.46
N PRO A 177 1.09 5.23 -2.50
CA PRO A 177 -0.22 5.84 -2.72
C PRO A 177 -0.10 7.20 -3.41
N GLY A 178 -1.25 7.76 -3.80
CA GLY A 178 -1.30 9.12 -4.35
C GLY A 178 -0.88 9.23 -5.80
N ILE A 179 -0.85 8.12 -6.55
CA ILE A 179 -0.60 8.12 -7.99
C ILE A 179 -1.85 8.58 -8.73
N ARG A 180 -1.65 9.38 -9.78
CA ARG A 180 -2.72 9.95 -10.60
C ARG A 180 -2.44 9.75 -12.08
N PRO A 181 -3.35 9.14 -12.86
CA PRO A 181 -3.27 9.18 -14.32
C PRO A 181 -3.20 10.62 -14.85
N ALA A 182 -2.53 10.81 -15.96
CA ALA A 182 -2.46 12.13 -16.60
C ALA A 182 -3.86 12.72 -16.81
N GLY A 183 -4.04 14.01 -16.47
CA GLY A 183 -5.33 14.72 -16.63
C GLY A 183 -6.38 14.42 -15.54
N SER A 184 -6.11 13.59 -14.54
CA SER A 184 -7.03 13.37 -13.43
C SER A 184 -6.88 14.44 -12.33
N ASP A 185 -7.96 14.65 -11.54
CA ASP A 185 -7.97 15.60 -10.42
C ASP A 185 -6.96 15.21 -9.34
N LEU A 186 -6.16 16.18 -8.90
CA LEU A 186 -5.13 16.01 -7.87
C LEU A 186 -5.73 15.74 -6.48
N GLY A 187 -6.92 16.29 -6.19
CA GLY A 187 -7.56 16.20 -4.90
C GLY A 187 -6.68 16.73 -3.76
N ASP A 188 -6.56 15.97 -2.68
CA ASP A 188 -5.75 16.29 -1.49
C ASP A 188 -4.25 15.93 -1.61
N GLN A 189 -3.81 15.39 -2.75
CA GLN A 189 -2.42 14.99 -2.95
C GLN A 189 -1.56 16.18 -3.42
N LYS A 190 -0.55 16.53 -2.62
CA LYS A 190 0.35 17.68 -2.87
C LYS A 190 1.46 17.37 -3.89
N ARG A 191 1.82 16.09 -4.06
CA ARG A 191 2.90 15.62 -4.94
C ARG A 191 2.48 14.30 -5.57
N VAL A 192 2.22 14.30 -6.86
CA VAL A 192 1.73 13.15 -7.62
C VAL A 192 2.71 12.77 -8.71
N LEU A 193 2.77 11.49 -9.03
CA LEU A 193 3.37 10.95 -10.25
C LEU A 193 2.28 10.26 -11.07
N THR A 194 2.51 10.18 -12.39
CA THR A 194 1.73 9.28 -13.24
C THR A 194 2.15 7.81 -12.99
N PRO A 195 1.34 6.82 -13.38
CA PRO A 195 1.69 5.41 -13.26
C PRO A 195 3.02 5.05 -13.93
N GLY A 196 3.29 5.58 -15.13
CA GLY A 196 4.55 5.35 -15.85
C GLY A 196 5.76 6.00 -15.16
N GLU A 197 5.62 7.23 -14.65
CA GLU A 197 6.67 7.87 -13.86
C GLU A 197 6.97 7.09 -12.58
N ALA A 198 5.93 6.60 -11.90
CA ALA A 198 6.08 5.75 -10.71
C ALA A 198 6.88 4.48 -11.03
N ARG A 199 6.59 3.84 -12.17
CA ARG A 199 7.32 2.65 -12.62
C ARG A 199 8.80 2.95 -12.87
N ARG A 200 9.11 4.06 -13.58
CA ARG A 200 10.51 4.49 -13.83
C ARG A 200 11.25 4.88 -12.55
N ALA A 201 10.55 5.38 -11.54
CA ALA A 201 11.11 5.67 -10.21
C ALA A 201 11.40 4.42 -9.37
N GLY A 202 11.14 3.22 -9.89
CA GLY A 202 11.40 1.95 -9.20
C GLY A 202 10.32 1.55 -8.20
N ILE A 203 9.12 2.11 -8.29
CA ILE A 203 7.95 1.72 -7.49
C ILE A 203 7.42 0.38 -8.02
N ASP A 204 7.21 -0.57 -7.12
CA ASP A 204 6.71 -1.91 -7.47
C ASP A 204 5.19 -1.93 -7.61
N HIS A 205 4.48 -1.29 -6.67
CA HIS A 205 3.02 -1.21 -6.68
C HIS A 205 2.53 0.22 -6.44
N VAL A 206 1.53 0.62 -7.20
CA VAL A 206 0.83 1.89 -7.03
C VAL A 206 -0.53 1.69 -6.40
N VAL A 207 -0.91 2.53 -5.43
CA VAL A 207 -2.24 2.50 -4.81
C VAL A 207 -3.08 3.63 -5.38
N VAL A 208 -4.17 3.27 -6.04
CA VAL A 208 -5.08 4.21 -6.70
C VAL A 208 -6.51 4.04 -6.14
N GLY A 209 -7.08 5.12 -5.66
CA GLY A 209 -8.46 5.17 -5.13
C GLY A 209 -9.40 5.94 -6.06
N ARG A 210 -9.68 7.21 -5.73
CA ARG A 210 -10.67 8.08 -6.38
C ARG A 210 -10.65 8.10 -7.91
N PRO A 211 -9.50 8.12 -8.60
CA PRO A 211 -9.48 8.04 -10.06
C PRO A 211 -10.20 6.81 -10.64
N ILE A 212 -10.20 5.69 -9.90
CA ILE A 212 -10.91 4.47 -10.30
C ILE A 212 -12.30 4.43 -9.68
N THR A 213 -12.41 4.64 -8.34
CA THR A 213 -13.67 4.45 -7.62
C THR A 213 -14.76 5.45 -8.01
N GLY A 214 -14.37 6.65 -8.47
CA GLY A 214 -15.27 7.70 -8.95
C GLY A 214 -15.47 7.72 -10.46
N ALA A 215 -14.83 6.82 -11.21
CA ALA A 215 -14.95 6.81 -12.67
C ALA A 215 -16.29 6.25 -13.14
N ALA A 216 -16.79 6.79 -14.25
CA ALA A 216 -17.94 6.23 -14.96
C ALA A 216 -17.65 4.79 -15.43
N ASP A 217 -16.43 4.57 -15.96
CA ASP A 217 -15.92 3.25 -16.34
C ASP A 217 -14.63 2.93 -15.54
N PRO A 218 -14.74 2.33 -14.35
CA PRO A 218 -13.58 1.99 -13.52
C PRO A 218 -12.69 0.92 -14.14
N ARG A 219 -13.26 0.04 -15.00
CA ARG A 219 -12.51 -0.99 -15.71
C ARG A 219 -11.57 -0.41 -16.74
N ALA A 220 -12.05 0.54 -17.54
CA ALA A 220 -11.23 1.23 -18.53
C ALA A 220 -10.07 2.00 -17.87
N VAL A 221 -10.34 2.70 -16.75
CA VAL A 221 -9.31 3.43 -16.01
C VAL A 221 -8.27 2.48 -15.42
N ALA A 222 -8.68 1.36 -14.83
CA ALA A 222 -7.75 0.36 -14.28
C ALA A 222 -6.83 -0.20 -15.38
N ARG A 223 -7.38 -0.56 -16.54
CA ARG A 223 -6.61 -1.04 -17.72
C ARG A 223 -5.61 0.00 -18.22
N ALA A 224 -6.03 1.26 -18.31
CA ALA A 224 -5.15 2.35 -18.74
C ALA A 224 -3.95 2.51 -17.79
N ILE A 225 -4.17 2.45 -16.47
CA ILE A 225 -3.10 2.53 -15.46
C ILE A 225 -2.12 1.36 -15.62
N VAL A 226 -2.62 0.14 -15.73
CA VAL A 226 -1.78 -1.05 -15.91
C VAL A 226 -0.97 -0.93 -17.21
N GLY A 227 -1.60 -0.57 -18.33
CA GLY A 227 -0.92 -0.41 -19.61
C GLY A 227 0.16 0.69 -19.59
N GLU A 228 -0.07 1.81 -18.89
CA GLU A 228 0.94 2.86 -18.72
C GLU A 228 2.16 2.37 -17.91
N MET A 229 1.95 1.53 -16.88
CA MET A 229 3.03 0.94 -16.11
C MET A 229 3.81 -0.13 -16.87
N GLU A 230 3.17 -0.85 -17.80
CA GLU A 230 3.84 -1.85 -18.66
C GLU A 230 4.71 -1.19 -19.72
N ALA A 231 4.27 -0.04 -20.26
CA ALA A 231 4.97 0.68 -21.32
C ALA A 231 6.18 1.50 -20.81
N ALA A 232 6.38 1.61 -19.49
CA ALA A 232 7.40 2.46 -18.86
C ALA A 232 8.67 1.69 -18.48
#